data_098fcb3929d9c14420247cd5f3a9c366
#
_entry.id   098fcb3929d9c14420247cd5f3a9c366
#
_cell.length_a   1.000
_cell.length_b   1.000
_cell.length_c   1.000
_cell.angle_alpha   90.00
_cell.angle_beta   90.00
_cell.angle_gamma   90.00
#
_symmetry.space_group_name_H-M   'P 1'
#
loop_
_entity.id
_entity.type
_entity.pdbx_description
1 polymer ?
#
loop_
_entity_poly.entity_id
_entity_poly.type
_entity_poly.pdbx_seq_one_letter_code
_entity_poly.pdbx_strand_id
1 'polypeptide(L)'
;FLEQALTQSTDCSRPLKVLDLCAAPGGKSTLLQSLLAPQSLLVSNDVIRSRSTILQENITKWGANNVIVTNNDPKDFSRLQDYFDVLVIDAPCSGSGLFRRDPDAIQEWSESNVALCCQRQQRIVADALPSLKQDGILIYCTCSYSVEEDEAVMDWLCDEFAVGSLPLRIDPEWNIIESFSPRHKVACHRFYPDKVKGEGFFLACLQKKDGKPEPGYSS
;
A
#
# COMPACT_ATOMS: atom_id res chain seq x y z
N PHE A 1 -8.79 -7.74 -2.62
CA PHE A 1 -7.64 -8.04 -3.50
C PHE A 1 -6.29 -7.86 -2.79
N LEU A 2 -6.22 -7.03 -1.75
CA LEU A 2 -5.02 -6.88 -0.93
C LEU A 2 -4.52 -8.24 -0.37
N GLU A 3 -5.43 -9.13 0.01
CA GLU A 3 -5.10 -10.52 0.39
C GLU A 3 -4.35 -11.24 -0.72
N GLN A 4 -4.87 -11.18 -1.96
CA GLN A 4 -4.23 -11.78 -3.13
C GLN A 4 -2.85 -11.16 -3.39
N ALA A 5 -2.74 -9.84 -3.26
CA ALA A 5 -1.47 -9.15 -3.42
C ALA A 5 -0.42 -9.64 -2.40
N LEU A 6 -0.79 -9.75 -1.13
CA LEU A 6 0.12 -10.22 -0.09
C LEU A 6 0.49 -11.70 -0.26
N THR A 7 -0.50 -12.58 -0.41
CA THR A 7 -0.28 -14.05 -0.43
C THR A 7 0.42 -14.54 -1.71
N GLN A 8 0.28 -13.82 -2.83
CA GLN A 8 1.02 -14.14 -4.05
C GLN A 8 2.46 -13.59 -4.03
N SER A 9 2.71 -12.52 -3.26
CA SER A 9 4.02 -11.85 -3.25
C SER A 9 4.96 -12.34 -2.16
N THR A 10 4.44 -12.95 -1.08
CA THR A 10 5.26 -13.43 0.03
C THR A 10 4.63 -14.62 0.74
N ASP A 11 5.46 -15.40 1.43
CA ASP A 11 5.01 -16.51 2.28
C ASP A 11 4.57 -15.99 3.66
N CYS A 12 3.25 -15.88 3.85
CA CYS A 12 2.65 -15.41 5.10
C CYS A 12 2.75 -16.43 6.26
N SER A 13 3.18 -17.66 6.02
CA SER A 13 3.35 -18.69 7.07
C SER A 13 4.61 -18.46 7.91
N ARG A 14 5.57 -17.70 7.39
CA ARG A 14 6.79 -17.30 8.11
C ARG A 14 6.59 -16.00 8.88
N PRO A 15 7.35 -15.73 9.95
CA PRO A 15 7.34 -14.44 10.63
C PRO A 15 7.73 -13.31 9.69
N LEU A 16 6.86 -12.31 9.55
CA LEU A 16 7.07 -11.12 8.71
C LEU A 16 6.97 -9.85 9.57
N LYS A 17 7.72 -8.82 9.19
CA LYS A 17 7.56 -7.45 9.67
C LYS A 17 6.87 -6.64 8.59
N VAL A 18 5.66 -6.19 8.87
CA VAL A 18 4.80 -5.50 7.91
C VAL A 18 4.52 -4.08 8.40
N LEU A 19 4.64 -3.10 7.53
CA LEU A 19 4.22 -1.72 7.77
C LEU A 19 3.01 -1.39 6.91
N ASP A 20 1.88 -1.04 7.55
CA ASP A 20 0.72 -0.40 6.94
C ASP A 20 0.82 1.10 7.25
N LEU A 21 1.28 1.89 6.27
CA LEU A 21 1.79 3.25 6.50
C LEU A 21 0.68 4.30 6.65
N CYS A 22 -0.46 4.12 5.96
CA CYS A 22 -1.62 5.03 5.95
C CYS A 22 -2.87 4.26 6.38
N ALA A 23 -2.82 3.66 7.57
CA ALA A 23 -3.65 2.53 7.96
C ALA A 23 -5.09 2.89 8.37
N ALA A 24 -5.35 4.13 8.81
CA ALA A 24 -6.66 4.47 9.35
C ALA A 24 -7.78 4.39 8.28
N PRO A 25 -8.94 3.84 8.64
CA PRO A 25 -9.43 3.49 9.98
C PRO A 25 -9.04 2.09 10.50
N GLY A 26 -8.28 1.26 9.75
CA GLY A 26 -7.77 -0.03 10.21
C GLY A 26 -8.32 -1.26 9.50
N GLY A 27 -9.20 -1.11 8.50
CA GLY A 27 -9.78 -2.24 7.77
C GLY A 27 -8.73 -3.05 7.00
N LYS A 28 -7.74 -2.39 6.37
CA LYS A 28 -6.63 -3.08 5.72
C LYS A 28 -5.68 -3.71 6.73
N SER A 29 -5.38 -3.02 7.84
CA SER A 29 -4.56 -3.56 8.93
C SER A 29 -5.12 -4.84 9.53
N THR A 30 -6.43 -4.89 9.80
CA THR A 30 -7.06 -6.11 10.35
C THR A 30 -7.05 -7.27 9.37
N LEU A 31 -7.26 -6.98 8.07
CA LEU A 31 -7.10 -7.98 7.01
C LEU A 31 -5.66 -8.50 6.94
N LEU A 32 -4.66 -7.60 6.89
CA LEU A 32 -3.25 -8.00 6.87
C LEU A 32 -2.92 -8.87 8.07
N GLN A 33 -3.31 -8.45 9.29
CA GLN A 33 -3.06 -9.17 10.52
C GLN A 33 -3.64 -10.60 10.50
N SER A 34 -4.85 -10.78 9.93
CA SER A 34 -5.49 -12.10 9.84
C SER A 34 -4.78 -13.09 8.92
N LEU A 35 -3.93 -12.61 8.02
CA LEU A 35 -3.16 -13.41 7.07
C LEU A 35 -1.75 -13.76 7.57
N LEU A 36 -1.25 -13.00 8.54
CA LEU A 36 0.13 -13.13 9.02
C LEU A 36 0.29 -14.23 10.05
N ALA A 37 1.44 -14.89 10.05
CA ALA A 37 1.82 -15.83 11.10
C ALA A 37 1.77 -15.14 12.49
N PRO A 38 1.43 -15.86 13.57
CA PRO A 38 1.30 -15.28 14.93
C PRO A 38 2.57 -14.58 15.44
N GLN A 39 3.75 -14.98 14.95
CA GLN A 39 5.05 -14.40 15.31
C GLN A 39 5.41 -13.17 14.47
N SER A 40 4.59 -12.80 13.50
CA SER A 40 4.79 -11.60 12.69
C SER A 40 4.51 -10.34 13.51
N LEU A 41 5.07 -9.23 13.06
CA LEU A 41 4.80 -7.90 13.59
C LEU A 41 4.12 -7.05 12.51
N LEU A 42 2.95 -6.52 12.81
CA LEU A 42 2.31 -5.49 12.01
C LEU A 42 2.46 -4.12 12.70
N VAL A 43 3.03 -3.15 12.01
CA VAL A 43 3.02 -1.75 12.43
C VAL A 43 1.97 -1.03 11.59
N SER A 44 0.94 -0.50 12.24
CA SER A 44 -0.16 0.24 11.61
C SER A 44 -0.02 1.72 11.96
N ASN A 45 0.27 2.55 10.97
CA ASN A 45 0.54 3.97 11.16
C ASN A 45 -0.51 4.86 10.50
N ASP A 46 -0.77 6.01 11.11
CA ASP A 46 -1.42 7.14 10.41
C ASP A 46 -0.84 8.45 10.93
N VAL A 47 -0.46 9.35 10.01
CA VAL A 47 0.14 10.65 10.35
C VAL A 47 -0.85 11.59 11.01
N ILE A 48 -2.15 11.46 10.74
CA ILE A 48 -3.20 12.31 11.28
C ILE A 48 -3.63 11.77 12.63
N ARG A 49 -3.36 12.50 13.70
CA ARG A 49 -3.60 12.06 15.09
C ARG A 49 -5.05 11.63 15.35
N SER A 50 -6.04 12.37 14.87
CA SER A 50 -7.46 11.99 15.04
C SER A 50 -7.78 10.66 14.35
N ARG A 51 -7.22 10.40 13.17
CA ARG A 51 -7.37 9.13 12.45
C ARG A 51 -6.61 8.00 13.14
N SER A 52 -5.41 8.27 13.65
CA SER A 52 -4.63 7.30 14.43
C SER A 52 -5.37 6.85 15.70
N THR A 53 -6.12 7.75 16.36
CA THR A 53 -6.98 7.38 17.52
C THR A 53 -8.06 6.39 17.10
N ILE A 54 -8.76 6.62 15.99
CA ILE A 54 -9.76 5.70 15.44
C ILE A 54 -9.14 4.35 15.08
N LEU A 55 -7.95 4.38 14.45
CA LEU A 55 -7.18 3.18 14.13
C LEU A 55 -6.88 2.37 15.40
N GLN A 56 -6.39 3.02 16.46
CA GLN A 56 -6.10 2.37 17.73
C GLN A 56 -7.34 1.72 18.36
N GLU A 57 -8.48 2.41 18.35
CA GLU A 57 -9.74 1.85 18.84
C GLU A 57 -10.15 0.59 18.07
N ASN A 58 -10.07 0.63 16.74
CA ASN A 58 -10.44 -0.49 15.88
C ASN A 58 -9.49 -1.69 16.04
N ILE A 59 -8.19 -1.46 16.13
CA ILE A 59 -7.21 -2.53 16.40
C ILE A 59 -7.40 -3.11 17.80
N THR A 60 -7.69 -2.29 18.81
CA THR A 60 -8.00 -2.76 20.16
C THR A 60 -9.25 -3.65 20.17
N LYS A 61 -10.32 -3.25 19.47
CA LYS A 61 -11.55 -4.06 19.31
C LYS A 61 -11.29 -5.36 18.55
N TRP A 62 -10.37 -5.35 17.60
CA TRP A 62 -9.96 -6.54 16.85
C TRP A 62 -9.27 -7.57 17.76
N GLY A 63 -8.50 -7.10 18.76
CA GLY A 63 -7.93 -7.93 19.82
C GLY A 63 -6.64 -8.67 19.45
N ALA A 64 -5.95 -8.28 18.37
CA ALA A 64 -4.66 -8.87 18.01
C ALA A 64 -3.53 -8.36 18.90
N ASN A 65 -2.61 -9.24 19.28
CA ASN A 65 -1.48 -8.94 20.17
C ASN A 65 -0.16 -8.64 19.44
N ASN A 66 -0.13 -8.79 18.12
CA ASN A 66 1.04 -8.61 17.28
C ASN A 66 0.93 -7.36 16.37
N VAL A 67 0.10 -6.38 16.76
CA VAL A 67 -0.07 -5.10 16.07
C VAL A 67 0.37 -3.95 16.96
N ILE A 68 1.20 -3.07 16.42
CA ILE A 68 1.60 -1.81 17.04
C ILE A 68 0.98 -0.66 16.24
N VAL A 69 0.19 0.19 16.91
CA VAL A 69 -0.34 1.42 16.31
C VAL A 69 0.59 2.58 16.57
N THR A 70 0.91 3.34 15.54
CA THR A 70 1.81 4.50 15.63
C THR A 70 1.16 5.75 14.99
N ASN A 71 1.65 6.93 15.43
CA ASN A 71 1.27 8.21 14.86
C ASN A 71 2.53 8.97 14.48
N ASN A 72 3.13 8.61 13.35
CA ASN A 72 4.41 9.11 12.87
C ASN A 72 4.29 9.67 11.45
N ASP A 73 5.15 10.63 11.11
CA ASP A 73 5.35 11.04 9.71
C ASP A 73 6.07 9.90 8.96
N PRO A 74 5.76 9.64 7.68
CA PRO A 74 6.44 8.62 6.88
C PRO A 74 7.97 8.67 6.95
N LYS A 75 8.56 9.86 6.99
CA LYS A 75 10.02 10.05 7.10
C LYS A 75 10.64 9.46 8.37
N ASP A 76 9.87 9.32 9.45
CA ASP A 76 10.39 8.76 10.70
C ASP A 76 10.76 7.28 10.56
N PHE A 77 10.10 6.57 9.62
CA PHE A 77 10.40 5.17 9.31
C PHE A 77 11.71 4.98 8.55
N SER A 78 12.26 6.01 7.91
CA SER A 78 13.59 5.94 7.29
C SER A 78 14.73 5.61 8.27
N ARG A 79 14.49 5.79 9.57
CA ARG A 79 15.44 5.38 10.63
C ARG A 79 15.51 3.87 10.83
N LEU A 80 14.49 3.14 10.38
CA LEU A 80 14.39 1.68 10.43
C LEU A 80 14.83 1.08 9.08
N GLN A 81 16.05 1.42 8.65
CA GLN A 81 16.56 0.97 7.34
C GLN A 81 16.52 -0.55 7.21
N ASP A 82 16.03 -1.04 6.07
CA ASP A 82 15.96 -2.46 5.72
C ASP A 82 15.29 -3.31 6.83
N TYR A 83 14.20 -2.81 7.42
CA TYR A 83 13.56 -3.45 8.58
C TYR A 83 12.31 -4.25 8.22
N PHE A 84 11.46 -3.75 7.32
CA PHE A 84 10.20 -4.38 6.96
C PHE A 84 10.34 -5.31 5.75
N ASP A 85 9.65 -6.44 5.82
CA ASP A 85 9.54 -7.39 4.71
C ASP A 85 8.49 -6.92 3.70
N VAL A 86 7.43 -6.26 4.20
CA VAL A 86 6.32 -5.73 3.39
C VAL A 86 5.99 -4.31 3.83
N LEU A 87 5.84 -3.42 2.86
CA LEU A 87 5.35 -2.05 3.02
C LEU A 87 4.05 -1.90 2.24
N VAL A 88 2.96 -1.61 2.94
CA VAL A 88 1.65 -1.32 2.35
C VAL A 88 1.39 0.17 2.47
N ILE A 89 1.05 0.80 1.35
CA ILE A 89 0.70 2.22 1.28
C ILE A 89 -0.66 2.36 0.60
N ASP A 90 -1.71 2.51 1.41
CA ASP A 90 -3.02 2.98 0.94
C ASP A 90 -2.97 4.50 0.87
N ALA A 91 -2.47 5.00 -0.25
CA ALA A 91 -2.03 6.38 -0.35
C ALA A 91 -3.22 7.37 -0.33
N PRO A 92 -3.10 8.48 0.43
CA PRO A 92 -4.10 9.55 0.34
C PRO A 92 -4.15 10.07 -1.10
N CYS A 93 -5.35 10.12 -1.66
CA CYS A 93 -5.58 10.44 -3.06
C CYS A 93 -6.73 11.43 -3.24
N SER A 94 -6.98 11.86 -4.49
CA SER A 94 -8.07 12.78 -4.84
C SER A 94 -9.47 12.19 -4.63
N GLY A 95 -9.58 10.87 -4.42
CA GLY A 95 -10.81 10.22 -3.99
C GLY A 95 -11.85 10.00 -5.08
N SER A 96 -11.49 10.06 -6.36
CA SER A 96 -12.44 9.86 -7.47
C SER A 96 -13.14 8.50 -7.44
N GLY A 97 -12.52 7.47 -6.86
CA GLY A 97 -13.14 6.17 -6.65
C GLY A 97 -14.31 6.16 -5.65
N LEU A 98 -14.49 7.25 -4.89
CA LEU A 98 -15.56 7.38 -3.91
C LEU A 98 -16.82 8.08 -4.46
N PHE A 99 -16.81 8.60 -5.68
CA PHE A 99 -17.89 9.41 -6.26
C PHE A 99 -19.28 8.77 -6.18
N ARG A 100 -19.35 7.43 -6.28
CA ARG A 100 -20.60 6.71 -6.16
C ARG A 100 -21.15 6.71 -4.73
N ARG A 101 -20.28 6.66 -3.74
CA ARG A 101 -20.63 6.58 -2.31
C ARG A 101 -20.83 7.96 -1.70
N ASP A 102 -19.99 8.90 -2.10
CA ASP A 102 -19.90 10.24 -1.53
C ASP A 102 -19.99 11.28 -2.65
N PRO A 103 -21.19 11.81 -2.92
CA PRO A 103 -21.40 12.84 -3.95
C PRO A 103 -20.61 14.13 -3.68
N ASP A 104 -20.28 14.44 -2.42
CA ASP A 104 -19.52 15.65 -2.08
C ASP A 104 -18.06 15.52 -2.57
N ALA A 105 -17.52 14.31 -2.66
CA ALA A 105 -16.21 14.05 -3.24
C ALA A 105 -16.08 14.53 -4.69
N ILE A 106 -17.20 14.59 -5.45
CA ILE A 106 -17.22 15.13 -6.83
C ILE A 106 -16.92 16.63 -6.82
N GLN A 107 -17.45 17.37 -5.83
CA GLN A 107 -17.27 18.82 -5.74
C GLN A 107 -15.86 19.19 -5.26
N GLU A 108 -15.24 18.33 -4.47
CA GLU A 108 -13.87 18.51 -3.96
C GLU A 108 -12.80 18.10 -4.98
N TRP A 109 -13.16 17.29 -5.96
CA TRP A 109 -12.23 16.82 -6.98
C TRP A 109 -11.86 17.90 -7.97
N SER A 110 -10.58 18.01 -8.30
CA SER A 110 -10.05 18.88 -9.35
C SER A 110 -8.70 18.37 -9.84
N GLU A 111 -8.30 18.73 -11.06
CA GLU A 111 -6.99 18.40 -11.61
C GLU A 111 -5.85 18.92 -10.74
N SER A 112 -6.02 20.11 -10.14
CA SER A 112 -5.04 20.67 -9.20
C SER A 112 -4.92 19.81 -7.92
N ASN A 113 -6.03 19.26 -7.42
CA ASN A 113 -6.01 18.38 -6.27
C ASN A 113 -5.36 17.03 -6.61
N VAL A 114 -5.59 16.49 -7.81
CA VAL A 114 -4.90 15.31 -8.34
C VAL A 114 -3.38 15.54 -8.34
N ALA A 115 -2.91 16.68 -8.87
CA ALA A 115 -1.49 17.00 -8.90
C ALA A 115 -0.86 17.11 -7.50
N LEU A 116 -1.57 17.73 -6.55
CA LEU A 116 -1.14 17.83 -5.15
C LEU A 116 -1.08 16.45 -4.47
N CYS A 117 -2.07 15.60 -4.72
CA CYS A 117 -2.10 14.25 -4.19
C CYS A 117 -0.96 13.40 -4.76
N CYS A 118 -0.69 13.49 -6.06
CA CYS A 118 0.43 12.81 -6.70
C CYS A 118 1.77 13.18 -6.05
N GLN A 119 2.05 14.47 -5.86
CA GLN A 119 3.27 14.93 -5.17
C GLN A 119 3.36 14.42 -3.74
N ARG A 120 2.24 14.39 -3.01
CA ARG A 120 2.17 13.84 -1.65
C ARG A 120 2.46 12.35 -1.63
N GLN A 121 1.90 11.59 -2.57
CA GLN A 121 2.11 10.15 -2.70
C GLN A 121 3.58 9.83 -2.98
N GLN A 122 4.20 10.54 -3.92
CA GLN A 122 5.63 10.41 -4.21
C GLN A 122 6.48 10.66 -2.97
N ARG A 123 6.20 11.73 -2.21
CA ARG A 123 6.90 12.03 -0.96
C ARG A 123 6.72 10.90 0.07
N ILE A 124 5.49 10.45 0.30
CA ILE A 124 5.18 9.38 1.26
C ILE A 124 5.98 8.11 0.95
N VAL A 125 6.01 7.71 -0.33
CA VAL A 125 6.75 6.52 -0.75
C VAL A 125 8.25 6.73 -0.60
N ALA A 126 8.80 7.86 -1.07
CA ALA A 126 10.23 8.18 -0.98
C ALA A 126 10.72 8.17 0.48
N ASP A 127 9.94 8.73 1.39
CA ASP A 127 10.27 8.83 2.82
C ASP A 127 10.27 7.45 3.50
N ALA A 128 9.36 6.54 3.11
CA ALA A 128 9.19 5.25 3.77
C ALA A 128 9.98 4.11 3.13
N LEU A 129 10.27 4.18 1.82
CA LEU A 129 10.92 3.09 1.07
C LEU A 129 12.28 2.63 1.63
N PRO A 130 13.11 3.50 2.25
CA PRO A 130 14.34 3.05 2.91
C PRO A 130 14.11 2.03 4.03
N SER A 131 12.91 2.00 4.63
CA SER A 131 12.56 1.04 5.68
C SER A 131 12.25 -0.36 5.15
N LEU A 132 11.99 -0.50 3.85
CA LEU A 132 11.75 -1.78 3.20
C LEU A 132 13.08 -2.47 2.92
N LYS A 133 13.16 -3.76 3.22
CA LYS A 133 14.34 -4.60 2.94
C LYS A 133 14.62 -4.73 1.46
N GLN A 134 15.85 -5.14 1.13
CA GLN A 134 16.11 -5.73 -0.19
C GLN A 134 15.20 -6.96 -0.39
N ASP A 135 14.69 -7.12 -1.59
CA ASP A 135 13.69 -8.12 -1.97
C ASP A 135 12.34 -8.00 -1.22
N GLY A 136 12.19 -6.99 -0.37
CA GLY A 136 10.93 -6.65 0.29
C GLY A 136 9.87 -6.16 -0.71
N ILE A 137 8.62 -6.31 -0.30
CA ILE A 137 7.45 -6.07 -1.17
C ILE A 137 6.81 -4.73 -0.82
N LEU A 138 6.68 -3.86 -1.82
CA LEU A 138 5.83 -2.67 -1.76
C LEU A 138 4.48 -2.98 -2.40
N ILE A 139 3.41 -2.82 -1.62
CA ILE A 139 2.03 -2.86 -2.11
C ILE A 139 1.50 -1.42 -2.07
N TYR A 140 1.33 -0.83 -3.24
CA TYR A 140 0.79 0.52 -3.40
C TYR A 140 -0.66 0.45 -3.85
N CYS A 141 -1.53 1.22 -3.21
CA CYS A 141 -2.93 1.32 -3.61
C CYS A 141 -3.49 2.73 -3.38
N THR A 142 -4.55 3.04 -4.13
CA THR A 142 -5.33 4.27 -4.04
C THR A 142 -6.80 3.97 -4.27
N CYS A 143 -7.67 4.94 -3.95
CA CYS A 143 -9.06 4.98 -4.41
C CYS A 143 -9.23 6.02 -5.54
N SER A 144 -8.23 6.20 -6.39
CA SER A 144 -8.27 7.13 -7.52
C SER A 144 -8.46 6.42 -8.86
N TYR A 145 -9.01 7.14 -9.84
CA TYR A 145 -9.02 6.74 -11.25
C TYR A 145 -7.99 7.52 -12.07
N SER A 146 -7.30 8.47 -11.46
CA SER A 146 -6.36 9.35 -12.15
C SER A 146 -5.05 8.62 -12.44
N VAL A 147 -4.64 8.61 -13.70
CA VAL A 147 -3.37 7.98 -14.12
C VAL A 147 -2.17 8.61 -13.41
N GLU A 148 -2.24 9.91 -13.11
CA GLU A 148 -1.23 10.67 -12.41
C GLU A 148 -0.96 10.14 -10.99
N GLU A 149 -2.01 9.67 -10.30
CA GLU A 149 -1.93 9.13 -8.93
C GLU A 149 -1.65 7.62 -8.91
N ASP A 150 -1.76 6.95 -10.04
CA ASP A 150 -1.70 5.51 -10.21
C ASP A 150 -0.48 5.10 -11.05
N GLU A 151 -0.64 4.84 -12.36
CA GLU A 151 0.42 4.33 -13.23
C GLU A 151 1.62 5.29 -13.35
N ALA A 152 1.39 6.62 -13.29
CA ALA A 152 2.50 7.57 -13.37
C ALA A 152 3.37 7.55 -12.10
N VAL A 153 2.78 7.27 -10.92
CA VAL A 153 3.54 7.04 -9.69
C VAL A 153 4.39 5.78 -9.82
N MET A 154 3.90 4.72 -10.46
CA MET A 154 4.69 3.51 -10.72
C MET A 154 5.89 3.77 -11.62
N ASP A 155 5.71 4.56 -12.68
CA ASP A 155 6.82 4.96 -13.55
C ASP A 155 7.85 5.81 -12.81
N TRP A 156 7.37 6.78 -12.00
CA TRP A 156 8.25 7.60 -11.17
C TRP A 156 9.06 6.75 -10.17
N LEU A 157 8.43 5.75 -9.53
CA LEU A 157 9.11 4.83 -8.61
C LEU A 157 10.25 4.08 -9.29
N CYS A 158 10.04 3.61 -10.52
CA CYS A 158 11.09 2.91 -11.28
C CYS A 158 12.19 3.84 -11.78
N ASP A 159 11.91 5.15 -11.97
CA ASP A 159 12.94 6.14 -12.32
C ASP A 159 13.84 6.48 -11.12
N GLU A 160 13.26 6.64 -9.94
CA GLU A 160 13.95 7.16 -8.76
C GLU A 160 14.58 6.05 -7.89
N PHE A 161 14.06 4.83 -7.94
CA PHE A 161 14.45 3.73 -7.06
C PHE A 161 14.66 2.43 -7.82
N ALA A 162 15.54 1.58 -7.26
CA ALA A 162 15.76 0.22 -7.75
C ALA A 162 14.58 -0.68 -7.31
N VAL A 163 13.47 -0.60 -8.03
CA VAL A 163 12.29 -1.44 -7.82
C VAL A 163 11.90 -2.15 -9.11
N GLY A 164 11.23 -3.28 -9.00
CA GLY A 164 10.74 -4.05 -10.14
C GLY A 164 9.30 -4.46 -9.96
N SER A 165 8.55 -4.53 -11.06
CA SER A 165 7.16 -4.98 -11.08
C SER A 165 7.03 -6.42 -10.58
N LEU A 166 6.02 -6.67 -9.75
CA LEU A 166 5.55 -7.99 -9.37
C LEU A 166 4.12 -8.19 -9.91
N PRO A 167 3.97 -8.83 -11.08
CA PRO A 167 2.65 -9.10 -11.63
C PRO A 167 1.89 -10.12 -10.78
N LEU A 168 0.62 -9.85 -10.53
CA LEU A 168 -0.26 -10.75 -9.81
C LEU A 168 -1.11 -11.57 -10.78
N ARG A 169 -1.41 -12.80 -10.41
CA ARG A 169 -2.36 -13.63 -11.15
C ARG A 169 -3.79 -13.17 -10.87
N ILE A 170 -4.54 -12.91 -11.91
CA ILE A 170 -5.93 -12.50 -11.86
C ILE A 170 -6.77 -13.59 -12.47
N ASP A 171 -7.83 -14.00 -11.78
CA ASP A 171 -8.87 -14.82 -12.39
C ASP A 171 -9.71 -13.94 -13.34
N PRO A 172 -9.87 -14.31 -14.62
CA PRO A 172 -10.69 -13.56 -15.57
C PRO A 172 -12.13 -13.31 -15.08
N GLU A 173 -12.67 -14.19 -14.25
CA GLU A 173 -14.03 -14.07 -13.70
C GLU A 173 -14.15 -12.92 -12.67
N TRP A 174 -13.04 -12.43 -12.12
CA TRP A 174 -13.07 -11.30 -11.17
C TRP A 174 -13.35 -9.95 -11.83
N ASN A 175 -13.30 -9.86 -13.15
CA ASN A 175 -13.53 -8.63 -13.91
C ASN A 175 -12.62 -7.45 -13.50
N ILE A 176 -11.44 -7.76 -12.99
CA ILE A 176 -10.40 -6.77 -12.67
C ILE A 176 -9.71 -6.36 -13.97
N ILE A 177 -9.48 -5.07 -14.16
CA ILE A 177 -8.79 -4.58 -15.34
C ILE A 177 -7.29 -4.49 -15.04
N GLU A 178 -6.52 -5.28 -15.79
CA GLU A 178 -5.06 -5.15 -15.79
C GLU A 178 -4.65 -3.98 -16.68
N SER A 179 -3.79 -3.12 -16.17
CA SER A 179 -3.16 -2.02 -16.89
C SER A 179 -1.65 -2.04 -16.65
N PHE A 180 -0.92 -1.26 -17.44
CA PHE A 180 0.54 -1.19 -17.34
C PHE A 180 0.98 0.26 -17.32
N SER A 181 1.97 0.59 -16.47
CA SER A 181 2.56 1.91 -16.50
C SER A 181 3.16 2.19 -17.89
N PRO A 182 3.04 3.42 -18.42
CA PRO A 182 3.39 3.72 -19.81
C PRO A 182 4.84 3.42 -20.15
N ARG A 183 5.80 3.72 -19.27
CA ARG A 183 7.24 3.63 -19.53
C ARG A 183 7.85 2.30 -19.07
N HIS A 184 7.69 1.97 -17.79
CA HIS A 184 8.35 0.79 -17.19
C HIS A 184 7.50 -0.48 -17.23
N LYS A 185 6.26 -0.41 -17.73
CA LYS A 185 5.36 -1.56 -17.86
C LYS A 185 5.11 -2.28 -16.53
N VAL A 186 5.05 -1.52 -15.44
CA VAL A 186 4.64 -2.07 -14.15
C VAL A 186 3.21 -2.57 -14.26
N ALA A 187 2.97 -3.81 -13.85
CA ALA A 187 1.63 -4.40 -13.83
C ALA A 187 0.76 -3.75 -12.75
N CYS A 188 -0.37 -3.23 -13.15
CA CYS A 188 -1.32 -2.49 -12.32
C CYS A 188 -2.71 -3.11 -12.43
N HIS A 189 -3.51 -2.97 -11.38
CA HIS A 189 -4.83 -3.58 -11.27
C HIS A 189 -5.85 -2.52 -10.90
N ARG A 190 -6.86 -2.33 -11.78
CA ARG A 190 -7.93 -1.34 -11.61
C ARG A 190 -9.26 -2.01 -11.35
N PHE A 191 -9.97 -1.48 -10.38
CA PHE A 191 -11.28 -1.94 -9.94
C PHE A 191 -12.29 -0.85 -10.21
N TYR A 192 -13.19 -1.11 -11.17
CA TYR A 192 -14.23 -0.18 -11.54
C TYR A 192 -15.59 -0.67 -10.99
N PRO A 193 -16.41 0.21 -10.39
CA PRO A 193 -17.66 -0.18 -9.74
C PRO A 193 -18.75 -0.69 -10.71
N ASP A 194 -18.60 -0.48 -12.02
CA ASP A 194 -19.44 -1.08 -13.06
C ASP A 194 -19.07 -2.54 -13.39
N LYS A 195 -17.89 -2.99 -12.96
CA LYS A 195 -17.34 -4.34 -13.23
C LYS A 195 -17.27 -5.21 -11.98
N VAL A 196 -16.92 -4.63 -10.85
CA VAL A 196 -16.75 -5.33 -9.57
C VAL A 196 -17.60 -4.69 -8.47
N LYS A 197 -18.03 -5.48 -7.49
CA LYS A 197 -18.72 -4.94 -6.32
C LYS A 197 -17.72 -4.21 -5.43
N GLY A 198 -17.92 -2.93 -5.20
CA GLY A 198 -17.06 -2.12 -4.34
C GLY A 198 -16.92 -0.69 -4.83
N GLU A 199 -16.07 0.07 -4.18
CA GLU A 199 -15.63 1.39 -4.59
C GLU A 199 -14.50 1.27 -5.63
N GLY A 200 -14.14 2.40 -6.27
CA GLY A 200 -12.96 2.45 -7.12
C GLY A 200 -11.69 2.15 -6.33
N PHE A 201 -10.82 1.35 -6.92
CA PHE A 201 -9.57 0.95 -6.30
C PHE A 201 -8.50 0.70 -7.36
N PHE A 202 -7.27 1.03 -7.00
CA PHE A 202 -6.07 0.73 -7.76
C PHE A 202 -5.09 -0.01 -6.88
N LEU A 203 -4.36 -0.97 -7.43
CA LEU A 203 -3.29 -1.67 -6.72
C LEU A 203 -2.16 -2.06 -7.68
N ALA A 204 -0.93 -1.86 -7.22
CA ALA A 204 0.28 -2.38 -7.85
C ALA A 204 1.23 -2.96 -6.80
N CYS A 205 1.95 -4.02 -7.17
CA CYS A 205 2.99 -4.63 -6.36
C CYS A 205 4.36 -4.46 -7.02
N LEU A 206 5.34 -4.03 -6.23
CA LEU A 206 6.72 -3.91 -6.65
C LEU A 206 7.64 -4.60 -5.64
N GLN A 207 8.81 -5.02 -6.09
CA GLN A 207 9.87 -5.56 -5.25
C GLN A 207 11.06 -4.60 -5.23
N LYS A 208 11.56 -4.26 -4.04
CA LYS A 208 12.79 -3.49 -3.89
C LYS A 208 13.99 -4.36 -4.26
N LYS A 209 14.89 -3.83 -5.08
CA LYS A 209 16.04 -4.58 -5.64
C LYS A 209 17.38 -4.25 -4.98
N ASP A 210 17.45 -3.15 -4.22
CA ASP A 210 18.63 -2.72 -3.48
C ASP A 210 18.39 -2.80 -1.96
N GLY A 211 19.45 -2.72 -1.18
CA GLY A 211 19.44 -2.78 0.28
C GLY A 211 20.54 -3.68 0.81
N LYS A 212 20.52 -3.93 2.11
CA LYS A 212 21.40 -4.90 2.73
C LYS A 212 20.79 -6.29 2.61
N PRO A 213 21.54 -7.30 2.10
CA PRO A 213 21.07 -8.68 2.09
C PRO A 213 20.81 -9.14 3.54
N GLU A 214 19.78 -9.96 3.74
CA GLU A 214 19.58 -10.60 5.05
C GLU A 214 20.83 -11.39 5.43
N PRO A 215 21.30 -11.30 6.71
CA PRO A 215 22.33 -12.20 7.18
C PRO A 215 21.78 -13.63 7.05
N GLY A 216 22.37 -14.40 6.13
CA GLY A 216 22.01 -15.79 5.96
C GLY A 216 22.18 -16.52 7.28
N TYR A 217 21.12 -17.09 7.80
CA TYR A 217 21.24 -18.09 8.87
C TYR A 217 21.96 -19.28 8.24
N SER A 218 23.26 -19.35 8.47
CA SER A 218 24.02 -20.57 8.19
C SER A 218 23.47 -21.65 9.13
N SER A 219 22.81 -22.63 8.53
CA SER A 219 22.37 -23.89 9.16
C SER A 219 23.53 -24.67 9.75
#